data_2d955808e66f9434b911d554ba3f0b2c
#
_entry.id   2d955808e66f9434b911d554ba3f0b2c
#
_cell.length_a   1.000
_cell.length_b   1.000
_cell.length_c   1.000
_cell.angle_alpha   90.00
_cell.angle_beta   90.00
_cell.angle_gamma   90.00
#
_symmetry.space_group_name_H-M   'P 1'
#
loop_
_entity.id
_entity.type
_entity.pdbx_description
1 polymer ?
#
loop_
_entity_poly.entity_id
_entity_poly.type
_entity_poly.pdbx_seq_one_letter_code
_entity_poly.pdbx_strand_id
1 'polypeptide(L)'
;VYEGYAPHKIPVIVECLTDNRNRTAPEIRNLFKAGSMGQPGSIGFFFNHLGVVEATHADASRDAEGDAIEAGANEVEPLEAEEIPAGQKGARFFTTIKELDGVSKALKAAGWNVTASEMRYVAKEFRELDAASHKDVVDFLNALDDHDDVHHVYAAMK
;
A
#
# COMPACT_ATOMS: atom_id res chain seq x y z
N VAL A 1 8.95 -11.66 -2.07
CA VAL A 1 8.64 -10.75 -0.97
C VAL A 1 9.76 -10.82 0.07
N TYR A 2 10.26 -9.68 0.49
CA TYR A 2 11.26 -9.56 1.54
C TYR A 2 10.69 -8.75 2.69
N GLU A 3 11.09 -9.08 3.91
CA GLU A 3 10.56 -8.47 5.12
C GLU A 3 11.71 -8.02 6.01
N GLY A 4 11.53 -6.92 6.70
CA GLY A 4 12.53 -6.41 7.63
C GLY A 4 12.10 -5.13 8.32
N TYR A 5 13.06 -4.47 8.92
CA TYR A 5 12.87 -3.18 9.59
C TYR A 5 13.70 -2.10 8.91
N ALA A 6 13.06 -0.98 8.64
CA ALA A 6 13.73 0.28 8.30
C ALA A 6 14.40 0.86 9.56
N PRO A 7 15.23 1.91 9.44
CA PRO A 7 15.72 2.63 10.61
C PRO A 7 14.57 3.00 11.55
N HIS A 8 14.85 3.06 12.85
CA HIS A 8 13.87 3.33 13.91
C HIS A 8 12.83 2.21 14.08
N LYS A 9 13.17 0.99 13.65
CA LYS A 9 12.36 -0.23 13.82
C LYS A 9 10.98 -0.15 13.17
N ILE A 10 10.88 0.48 12.02
CA ILE A 10 9.63 0.53 11.24
C ILE A 10 9.50 -0.76 10.41
N PRO A 11 8.45 -1.56 10.62
CA PRO A 11 8.22 -2.75 9.79
C PRO A 11 8.04 -2.41 8.32
N VAL A 12 8.70 -3.15 7.44
CA VAL A 12 8.68 -2.94 5.99
C VAL A 12 8.52 -4.26 5.26
N ILE A 13 7.66 -4.27 4.25
CA ILE A 13 7.53 -5.37 3.28
C ILE A 13 7.93 -4.83 1.91
N VAL A 14 8.76 -5.59 1.20
CA VAL A 14 9.20 -5.26 -0.16
C VAL A 14 8.75 -6.35 -1.11
N GLU A 15 7.96 -5.97 -2.11
CA GLU A 15 7.60 -6.87 -3.21
C GLU A 15 8.52 -6.65 -4.38
N CYS A 16 9.15 -7.71 -4.85
CA CYS A 16 10.03 -7.68 -6.01
C CYS A 16 9.46 -8.53 -7.15
N LEU A 17 9.68 -8.07 -8.38
CA LEU A 17 9.47 -8.85 -9.59
C LEU A 17 10.86 -9.06 -10.20
N THR A 18 11.33 -10.29 -10.22
CA THR A 18 12.64 -10.62 -10.75
C THR A 18 12.65 -11.98 -11.42
N ASP A 19 13.42 -12.10 -12.48
CA ASP A 19 13.73 -13.36 -13.16
C ASP A 19 14.99 -14.03 -12.59
N ASN A 20 15.68 -13.38 -11.65
CA ASN A 20 16.92 -13.90 -11.05
C ASN A 20 16.99 -13.59 -9.55
N ARG A 21 16.41 -14.47 -8.73
CA ARG A 21 16.41 -14.35 -7.27
C ARG A 21 17.81 -14.38 -6.68
N ASN A 22 18.73 -15.11 -7.31
CA ASN A 22 20.12 -15.21 -6.84
C ASN A 22 20.86 -13.87 -6.93
N ARG A 23 20.46 -13.00 -7.86
CA ARG A 23 20.98 -11.64 -7.97
C ARG A 23 20.25 -10.70 -7.03
N THR A 24 18.92 -10.76 -7.01
CA THR A 24 18.06 -9.80 -6.28
C THR A 24 18.23 -9.91 -4.77
N ALA A 25 18.25 -11.11 -4.21
CA ALA A 25 18.31 -11.32 -2.76
C ALA A 25 19.53 -10.66 -2.09
N PRO A 26 20.77 -10.82 -2.60
CA PRO A 26 21.92 -10.12 -2.02
C PRO A 26 21.83 -8.60 -2.15
N GLU A 27 21.28 -8.09 -3.25
CA GLU A 27 21.13 -6.65 -3.47
C GLU A 27 20.13 -6.04 -2.50
N ILE A 28 18.99 -6.69 -2.29
CA ILE A 28 17.99 -6.24 -1.31
C ILE A 28 18.55 -6.33 0.11
N ARG A 29 19.24 -7.41 0.43
CA ARG A 29 19.88 -7.57 1.75
C ARG A 29 20.89 -6.45 2.00
N ASN A 30 21.62 -6.03 0.99
CA ASN A 30 22.56 -4.92 1.10
C ASN A 30 21.83 -3.58 1.39
N LEU A 31 20.69 -3.35 0.76
CA LEU A 31 19.88 -2.15 1.03
C LEU A 31 19.32 -2.14 2.45
N PHE A 32 19.07 -3.30 3.04
CA PHE A 32 18.60 -3.39 4.44
C PHE A 32 19.69 -3.19 5.50
N LYS A 33 20.93 -2.90 5.12
CA LYS A 33 22.02 -2.66 6.10
C LYS A 33 21.77 -1.44 6.98
N ALA A 34 21.04 -0.44 6.48
CA ALA A 34 20.69 0.74 7.28
C ALA A 34 19.60 0.45 8.33
N GLY A 35 18.88 -0.65 8.18
CA GLY A 35 17.93 -1.19 9.16
C GLY A 35 18.32 -2.60 9.53
N SER A 36 17.38 -3.54 9.44
CA SER A 36 17.68 -4.96 9.63
C SER A 36 16.73 -5.83 8.80
N MET A 37 17.26 -6.88 8.19
CA MET A 37 16.46 -7.83 7.44
C MET A 37 15.91 -8.91 8.36
N GLY A 38 14.61 -9.21 8.22
CA GLY A 38 13.94 -10.24 8.99
C GLY A 38 13.82 -11.56 8.24
N GLN A 39 13.43 -12.60 8.97
CA GLN A 39 13.10 -13.89 8.38
C GLN A 39 11.73 -13.81 7.70
N PRO A 40 11.49 -14.62 6.66
CA PRO A 40 10.17 -14.67 6.03
C PRO A 40 9.07 -14.94 7.06
N GLY A 41 8.00 -14.15 7.01
CA GLY A 41 6.87 -14.25 7.92
C GLY A 41 7.00 -13.50 9.25
N SER A 42 8.20 -13.01 9.60
CA SER A 42 8.44 -12.33 10.88
C SER A 42 7.78 -10.94 10.96
N ILE A 43 7.62 -10.28 9.84
CA ILE A 43 7.08 -8.92 9.75
C ILE A 43 5.64 -8.91 9.25
N GLY A 44 5.22 -9.96 8.56
CA GLY A 44 3.91 -10.04 7.92
C GLY A 44 2.74 -9.83 8.86
N PHE A 45 2.87 -10.18 10.15
CA PHE A 45 1.77 -9.99 11.09
C PHE A 45 1.49 -8.52 11.44
N PHE A 46 2.40 -7.60 11.13
CA PHE A 46 2.16 -6.15 11.28
C PHE A 46 1.28 -5.58 10.18
N PHE A 47 0.97 -6.37 9.15
CA PHE A 47 0.23 -5.94 7.98
C PHE A 47 -0.96 -6.86 7.71
N ASN A 48 -1.98 -6.30 7.05
CA ASN A 48 -3.05 -7.08 6.43
C ASN A 48 -2.80 -7.10 4.91
N HIS A 49 -2.90 -8.27 4.29
CA HIS A 49 -2.82 -8.41 2.84
C HIS A 49 -4.23 -8.31 2.28
N LEU A 50 -4.54 -7.18 1.66
CA LEU A 50 -5.91 -6.81 1.26
C LEU A 50 -6.00 -6.45 -0.22
N GLY A 51 -7.22 -6.49 -0.74
CA GLY A 51 -7.55 -5.84 -1.99
C GLY A 51 -7.80 -4.35 -1.74
N VAL A 52 -7.32 -3.51 -2.62
CA VAL A 52 -7.47 -2.05 -2.55
C VAL A 52 -7.94 -1.53 -3.89
N VAL A 53 -9.04 -0.77 -3.87
CA VAL A 53 -9.56 -0.08 -5.05
C VAL A 53 -9.53 1.41 -4.78
N GLU A 54 -8.78 2.15 -5.60
CA GLU A 54 -8.77 3.60 -5.57
C GLU A 54 -9.62 4.12 -6.74
N ALA A 55 -10.52 5.05 -6.45
CA ALA A 55 -11.47 5.51 -7.44
C ALA A 55 -11.88 6.96 -7.20
N THR A 56 -12.32 7.62 -8.27
CA THR A 56 -12.88 8.95 -8.24
C THR A 56 -14.29 8.93 -8.80
N HIS A 57 -15.14 9.87 -8.35
CA HIS A 57 -16.50 10.02 -8.83
C HIS A 57 -16.74 11.47 -9.22
N ALA A 58 -17.41 11.68 -10.37
CA ALA A 58 -17.71 13.02 -10.86
C ALA A 58 -18.59 13.81 -9.91
N ASP A 59 -19.43 13.15 -9.12
CA ASP A 59 -20.30 13.77 -8.11
C ASP A 59 -19.54 13.92 -6.80
N ALA A 60 -19.14 15.13 -6.46
CA ALA A 60 -18.40 15.43 -5.23
C ALA A 60 -19.20 15.13 -3.95
N SER A 61 -20.53 15.02 -4.06
CA SER A 61 -21.42 14.69 -2.93
C SER A 61 -21.72 13.20 -2.83
N ARG A 62 -21.11 12.37 -3.67
CA ARG A 62 -21.35 10.91 -3.70
C ARG A 62 -21.05 10.28 -2.34
N ASP A 63 -21.97 9.42 -1.87
CA ASP A 63 -21.82 8.69 -0.62
C ASP A 63 -20.91 7.46 -0.82
N ALA A 64 -19.61 7.64 -0.53
CA ALA A 64 -18.63 6.57 -0.66
C ALA A 64 -18.90 5.41 0.31
N GLU A 65 -19.37 5.70 1.52
CA GLU A 65 -19.67 4.66 2.52
C GLU A 65 -20.84 3.79 2.07
N GLY A 66 -21.89 4.40 1.54
CA GLY A 66 -23.02 3.68 0.98
C GLY A 66 -22.61 2.79 -0.20
N ASP A 67 -21.81 3.33 -1.10
CA ASP A 67 -21.30 2.57 -2.24
C ASP A 67 -20.37 1.43 -1.81
N ALA A 68 -19.57 1.62 -0.77
CA ALA A 68 -18.72 0.57 -0.21
C ALA A 68 -19.56 -0.61 0.29
N ILE A 69 -20.62 -0.33 1.03
CA ILE A 69 -21.54 -1.36 1.54
C ILE A 69 -22.18 -2.12 0.38
N GLU A 70 -22.72 -1.41 -0.59
CA GLU A 70 -23.38 -2.00 -1.77
C GLU A 70 -22.41 -2.85 -2.60
N ALA A 71 -21.15 -2.42 -2.74
CA ALA A 71 -20.14 -3.14 -3.50
C ALA A 71 -19.54 -4.33 -2.74
N GLY A 72 -19.74 -4.42 -1.44
CA GLY A 72 -19.18 -5.48 -0.61
C GLY A 72 -17.78 -5.17 -0.07
N ALA A 73 -17.37 -3.90 -0.08
CA ALA A 73 -16.11 -3.49 0.54
C ALA A 73 -16.25 -3.48 2.07
N ASN A 74 -15.15 -3.77 2.76
CA ASN A 74 -15.11 -3.84 4.23
C ASN A 74 -14.90 -2.47 4.87
N GLU A 75 -14.11 -1.61 4.23
CA GLU A 75 -13.78 -0.28 4.72
C GLU A 75 -13.62 0.68 3.56
N VAL A 76 -13.74 1.96 3.83
CA VAL A 76 -13.49 3.03 2.88
C VAL A 76 -12.86 4.23 3.60
N GLU A 77 -11.92 4.89 2.92
CA GLU A 77 -11.32 6.13 3.40
C GLU A 77 -11.19 7.12 2.23
N PRO A 78 -11.09 8.43 2.49
CA PRO A 78 -10.87 9.39 1.41
C PRO A 78 -9.45 9.25 0.84
N LEU A 79 -9.30 9.53 -0.45
CA LEU A 79 -7.99 9.71 -1.07
C LEU A 79 -7.36 11.02 -0.59
N GLU A 80 -6.05 11.15 -0.74
CA GLU A 80 -5.36 12.42 -0.51
C GLU A 80 -5.85 13.48 -1.49
N ALA A 81 -5.89 14.74 -1.06
CA ALA A 81 -6.43 15.82 -1.87
C ALA A 81 -5.75 15.94 -3.24
N GLU A 82 -4.44 15.67 -3.30
CA GLU A 82 -3.64 15.72 -4.52
C GLU A 82 -4.05 14.65 -5.55
N GLU A 83 -4.66 13.57 -5.08
CA GLU A 83 -5.10 12.44 -5.93
C GLU A 83 -6.53 12.63 -6.46
N ILE A 84 -7.23 13.66 -5.99
CA ILE A 84 -8.63 13.90 -6.35
C ILE A 84 -8.71 15.06 -7.35
N PRO A 85 -9.25 14.82 -8.58
CA PRO A 85 -9.51 15.91 -9.52
C PRO A 85 -10.47 16.94 -8.92
N ALA A 86 -10.27 18.20 -9.28
CA ALA A 86 -11.11 19.31 -8.77
C ALA A 86 -12.60 19.04 -8.99
N GLY A 87 -13.40 19.25 -7.95
CA GLY A 87 -14.84 19.06 -8.02
C GLY A 87 -15.31 17.62 -8.00
N GLN A 88 -14.42 16.67 -7.74
CA GLN A 88 -14.76 15.24 -7.68
C GLN A 88 -14.63 14.70 -6.26
N LYS A 89 -15.21 13.51 -6.06
CA LYS A 89 -15.03 12.69 -4.85
C LYS A 89 -13.94 11.66 -5.13
N GLY A 90 -13.07 11.42 -4.16
CA GLY A 90 -12.07 10.35 -4.24
C GLY A 90 -12.12 9.48 -3.02
N ALA A 91 -12.01 8.17 -3.21
CA ALA A 91 -12.06 7.21 -2.12
C ALA A 91 -11.16 6.00 -2.38
N ARG A 92 -10.70 5.40 -1.29
CA ARG A 92 -9.96 4.16 -1.29
C ARG A 92 -10.80 3.12 -0.56
N PHE A 93 -11.12 2.04 -1.27
CA PHE A 93 -11.96 0.96 -0.76
C PHE A 93 -11.10 -0.25 -0.44
N PHE A 94 -11.32 -0.85 0.73
CA PHE A 94 -10.60 -2.04 1.16
C PHE A 94 -11.52 -3.25 1.14
N THR A 95 -11.01 -4.37 0.66
CA THR A 95 -11.75 -5.61 0.55
C THR A 95 -10.81 -6.80 0.76
N THR A 96 -11.36 -8.00 0.83
CA THR A 96 -10.53 -9.20 0.79
C THR A 96 -9.93 -9.35 -0.61
N ILE A 97 -8.81 -10.04 -0.72
CA ILE A 97 -8.19 -10.33 -2.01
C ILE A 97 -9.16 -11.08 -2.93
N LYS A 98 -9.89 -12.01 -2.36
CA LYS A 98 -10.85 -12.83 -3.09
C LYS A 98 -11.98 -12.02 -3.72
N GLU A 99 -12.42 -10.96 -3.05
CA GLU A 99 -13.55 -10.13 -3.48
C GLU A 99 -13.12 -8.93 -4.30
N LEU A 100 -11.83 -8.70 -4.48
CA LEU A 100 -11.28 -7.50 -5.13
C LEU A 100 -11.90 -7.23 -6.51
N ASP A 101 -11.96 -8.23 -7.37
CA ASP A 101 -12.50 -8.07 -8.73
C ASP A 101 -13.98 -7.70 -8.71
N GLY A 102 -14.77 -8.37 -7.86
CA GLY A 102 -16.20 -8.09 -7.72
C GLY A 102 -16.48 -6.69 -7.20
N VAL A 103 -15.72 -6.23 -6.20
CA VAL A 103 -15.85 -4.88 -5.65
C VAL A 103 -15.48 -3.84 -6.70
N SER A 104 -14.39 -4.05 -7.43
CA SER A 104 -13.96 -3.15 -8.51
C SER A 104 -15.05 -3.00 -9.56
N LYS A 105 -15.65 -4.10 -10.01
CA LYS A 105 -16.74 -4.09 -11.01
C LYS A 105 -17.98 -3.39 -10.49
N ALA A 106 -18.36 -3.64 -9.23
CA ALA A 106 -19.53 -3.01 -8.62
C ALA A 106 -19.36 -1.50 -8.50
N LEU A 107 -18.18 -1.03 -8.15
CA LEU A 107 -17.88 0.40 -8.07
C LEU A 107 -17.93 1.07 -9.45
N LYS A 108 -17.41 0.42 -10.48
CA LYS A 108 -17.51 0.91 -11.85
C LYS A 108 -18.98 1.04 -12.27
N ALA A 109 -19.80 0.06 -11.93
CA ALA A 109 -21.24 0.09 -12.23
C ALA A 109 -21.96 1.21 -11.49
N ALA A 110 -21.47 1.63 -10.34
CA ALA A 110 -22.00 2.76 -9.56
C ALA A 110 -21.49 4.13 -10.05
N GLY A 111 -20.71 4.17 -11.11
CA GLY A 111 -20.22 5.43 -11.71
C GLY A 111 -18.83 5.85 -11.25
N TRP A 112 -18.14 5.03 -10.49
CA TRP A 112 -16.78 5.33 -10.06
C TRP A 112 -15.77 5.07 -11.18
N ASN A 113 -14.82 5.98 -11.34
CA ASN A 113 -13.68 5.80 -12.21
C ASN A 113 -12.55 5.14 -11.39
N VAL A 114 -12.34 3.85 -11.60
CA VAL A 114 -11.32 3.10 -10.86
C VAL A 114 -9.93 3.41 -11.44
N THR A 115 -9.07 4.01 -10.62
CA THR A 115 -7.71 4.39 -11.00
C THR A 115 -6.68 3.35 -10.58
N ALA A 116 -6.99 2.54 -9.56
CA ALA A 116 -6.16 1.43 -9.14
C ALA A 116 -7.03 0.33 -8.54
N SER A 117 -6.69 -0.92 -8.84
CA SER A 117 -7.35 -2.11 -8.28
C SER A 117 -6.27 -3.18 -8.13
N GLU A 118 -5.78 -3.38 -6.91
CA GLU A 118 -4.62 -4.23 -6.67
C GLU A 118 -4.60 -4.79 -5.25
N MET A 119 -3.78 -5.81 -5.06
CA MET A 119 -3.48 -6.33 -3.73
C MET A 119 -2.39 -5.49 -3.10
N ARG A 120 -2.55 -5.13 -1.82
CA ARG A 120 -1.56 -4.37 -1.05
C ARG A 120 -1.41 -4.94 0.35
N TYR A 121 -0.24 -4.72 0.93
CA TYR A 121 -0.03 -4.91 2.36
C TYR A 121 -0.35 -3.59 3.06
N VAL A 122 -1.31 -3.64 3.97
CA VAL A 122 -1.78 -2.46 4.69
C VAL A 122 -1.41 -2.62 6.16
N ALA A 123 -0.66 -1.67 6.70
CA ALA A 123 -0.24 -1.74 8.10
C ALA A 123 -1.45 -1.74 9.03
N LYS A 124 -1.41 -2.59 10.06
CA LYS A 124 -2.44 -2.62 11.10
C LYS A 124 -2.39 -1.39 11.98
N GLU A 125 -1.17 -0.90 12.23
CA GLU A 125 -0.92 0.31 13.00
C GLU A 125 0.17 1.13 12.31
N PHE A 126 0.05 2.45 12.39
CA PHE A 126 1.01 3.38 11.81
C PHE A 126 1.76 4.09 12.93
N ARG A 127 3.08 4.01 12.89
CA ARG A 127 3.94 4.66 13.86
C ARG A 127 4.23 6.10 13.43
N GLU A 128 4.11 7.03 14.37
CA GLU A 128 4.48 8.42 14.15
C GLU A 128 5.94 8.63 14.55
N LEU A 129 6.68 9.36 13.73
CA LEU A 129 8.08 9.67 13.96
C LEU A 129 8.29 11.18 13.93
N ASP A 130 9.32 11.65 14.65
CA ASP A 130 9.77 13.04 14.50
C ASP A 130 10.33 13.28 13.09
N ALA A 131 10.55 14.55 12.73
CA ALA A 131 10.97 14.92 11.37
C ALA A 131 12.30 14.26 10.96
N ALA A 132 13.27 14.19 11.86
CA ALA A 132 14.58 13.61 11.57
C ALA A 132 14.48 12.09 11.36
N SER A 133 13.77 11.40 12.25
CA SER A 133 13.56 9.95 12.13
C SER A 133 12.72 9.60 10.90
N HIS A 134 11.71 10.40 10.60
CA HIS A 134 10.88 10.23 9.40
C HIS A 134 11.73 10.34 8.14
N LYS A 135 12.63 11.32 8.08
CA LYS A 135 13.53 11.50 6.93
C LYS A 135 14.44 10.28 6.74
N ASP A 136 14.99 9.74 7.82
CA ASP A 136 15.84 8.54 7.76
C ASP A 136 15.09 7.36 7.12
N VAL A 137 13.84 7.17 7.51
CA VAL A 137 13.00 6.09 6.96
C VAL A 137 12.65 6.37 5.50
N VAL A 138 12.29 7.59 5.16
CA VAL A 138 11.96 7.96 3.77
C VAL A 138 13.16 7.74 2.85
N ASP A 139 14.36 8.13 3.28
CA ASP A 139 15.59 7.91 2.51
C ASP A 139 15.83 6.41 2.29
N PHE A 140 15.60 5.60 3.31
CA PHE A 140 15.70 4.14 3.22
C PHE A 140 14.68 3.56 2.23
N LEU A 141 13.42 3.99 2.31
CA LEU A 141 12.36 3.52 1.42
C LEU A 141 12.63 3.93 -0.03
N ASN A 142 13.13 5.13 -0.25
CA ASN A 142 13.50 5.61 -1.58
C ASN A 142 14.63 4.79 -2.18
N ALA A 143 15.62 4.40 -1.38
CA ALA A 143 16.71 3.54 -1.85
C ALA A 143 16.20 2.17 -2.29
N LEU A 144 15.21 1.61 -1.57
CA LEU A 144 14.57 0.36 -1.99
C LEU A 144 13.76 0.56 -3.27
N ASP A 145 12.98 1.62 -3.33
CA ASP A 145 12.10 1.89 -4.47
C ASP A 145 12.88 2.18 -5.76
N ASP A 146 14.09 2.69 -5.64
CA ASP A 146 14.98 2.95 -6.78
C ASP A 146 15.57 1.66 -7.38
N HIS A 147 15.49 0.54 -6.69
CA HIS A 147 15.99 -0.73 -7.22
C HIS A 147 15.06 -1.25 -8.33
N ASP A 148 15.64 -1.63 -9.47
CA ASP A 148 14.89 -2.03 -10.66
C ASP A 148 13.93 -3.20 -10.45
N ASP A 149 14.27 -4.13 -9.55
CA ASP A 149 13.45 -5.30 -9.27
C ASP A 149 12.36 -5.05 -8.22
N VAL A 150 12.39 -3.91 -7.53
CA VAL A 150 11.39 -3.57 -6.52
C VAL A 150 10.13 -3.05 -7.19
N HIS A 151 9.01 -3.72 -6.91
CA HIS A 151 7.70 -3.38 -7.46
C HIS A 151 6.90 -2.50 -6.50
N HIS A 152 6.85 -2.89 -5.24
CA HIS A 152 6.18 -2.11 -4.17
C HIS A 152 6.96 -2.19 -2.86
N VAL A 153 6.92 -1.09 -2.10
CA VAL A 153 7.45 -1.02 -0.73
C VAL A 153 6.33 -0.56 0.18
N TYR A 154 6.10 -1.30 1.26
CA TYR A 154 5.07 -0.99 2.26
C TYR A 154 5.72 -0.80 3.61
N ALA A 155 5.41 0.29 4.30
CA ALA A 155 5.97 0.63 5.60
C ALA A 155 4.88 0.98 6.61
N ALA A 156 5.04 0.53 7.85
CA ALA A 156 4.11 0.81 8.95
C ALA A 156 4.41 2.18 9.59
N MET A 157 4.31 3.25 8.80
CA MET A 157 4.67 4.61 9.19
C MET A 157 3.71 5.62 8.56
N LYS A 158 3.42 6.69 9.29
CA LYS A 158 2.68 7.83 8.75
C LYS A 158 3.54 8.76 7.95
#